data_c3ea7f4b25a0478cc760ecf412e2a32c
#
_entry.id   c3ea7f4b25a0478cc760ecf412e2a32c
#
_cell.length_a   1.000
_cell.length_b   1.000
_cell.length_c   1.000
_cell.angle_alpha   90.00
_cell.angle_beta   90.00
_cell.angle_gamma   90.00
#
_symmetry.space_group_name_H-M   'P 1'
#
loop_
_entity.id
_entity.type
_entity.pdbx_description
1 polymer ?
#
loop_
_entity_poly.entity_id
_entity_poly.type
_entity_poly.pdbx_seq_one_letter_code
_entity_poly.pdbx_strand_id
1 'polypeptide(L)'
;MPFDANLELHDGTTITGTITPISLTRTSGSVVIDMLALSSTPAKGMGAVLIIGTDLATAGNTIAVTIDHSDTEGSGYVQIANFPTLTKGTGMPGTYITRFNTTLQYVRALITVTGTSYSATNVYILLAYHPFHVL
;
A
#
# COMPACT_ATOMS: atom_id res chain seq x y z
N MET A 1 8.74 -15.54 0.66
CA MET A 1 8.03 -15.37 1.93
C MET A 1 6.53 -15.40 1.67
N PRO A 2 5.77 -16.26 2.31
CA PRO A 2 4.33 -16.25 2.12
C PRO A 2 3.73 -15.03 2.83
N PHE A 3 3.02 -14.20 2.09
CA PHE A 3 2.25 -13.12 2.66
C PHE A 3 0.82 -13.57 2.87
N ASP A 4 0.20 -13.10 3.95
CA ASP A 4 -1.21 -13.36 4.19
C ASP A 4 -2.03 -12.51 3.22
N ALA A 5 -2.84 -13.17 2.39
CA ALA A 5 -3.70 -12.49 1.43
C ALA A 5 -4.69 -11.52 2.09
N ASN A 6 -5.02 -11.74 3.37
CA ASN A 6 -5.88 -10.82 4.12
C ASN A 6 -5.17 -9.53 4.51
N LEU A 7 -3.85 -9.48 4.43
CA LEU A 7 -3.03 -8.31 4.71
C LEU A 7 -2.52 -7.63 3.44
N GLU A 8 -2.98 -8.04 2.28
CA GLU A 8 -2.56 -7.50 1.00
C GLU A 8 -3.43 -6.31 0.61
N LEU A 9 -2.83 -5.12 0.49
CA LEU A 9 -3.51 -3.89 0.10
C LEU A 9 -3.53 -3.67 -1.41
N HIS A 10 -2.55 -4.20 -2.14
CA HIS A 10 -2.51 -4.18 -3.60
C HIS A 10 -1.85 -5.47 -4.10
N ASP A 11 -2.46 -6.12 -5.06
CA ASP A 11 -2.15 -7.50 -5.45
C ASP A 11 -1.36 -7.63 -6.75
N GLY A 12 -0.73 -6.57 -7.21
CA GLY A 12 0.03 -6.58 -8.44
C GLY A 12 -0.76 -6.27 -9.70
N THR A 13 -2.07 -6.02 -9.58
CA THR A 13 -2.87 -5.57 -10.73
C THR A 13 -2.27 -4.28 -11.31
N THR A 14 -2.24 -4.19 -12.65
CA THR A 14 -1.65 -3.04 -13.34
C THR A 14 -2.31 -1.73 -12.92
N ILE A 15 -1.49 -0.75 -12.54
CA ILE A 15 -1.93 0.57 -12.12
C ILE A 15 -1.87 1.51 -13.32
N THR A 16 -3.02 2.02 -13.73
CA THR A 16 -3.12 2.96 -14.85
C THR A 16 -3.57 4.36 -14.42
N GLY A 17 -3.90 4.55 -13.17
CA GLY A 17 -4.34 5.81 -12.59
C GLY A 17 -4.31 5.77 -11.07
N THR A 18 -4.60 6.89 -10.44
CA THR A 18 -4.68 6.98 -8.97
C THR A 18 -5.78 6.05 -8.46
N ILE A 19 -5.44 5.25 -7.45
CA ILE A 19 -6.35 4.28 -6.83
C ILE A 19 -6.71 4.76 -5.42
N THR A 20 -8.00 4.92 -5.18
CA THR A 20 -8.55 5.28 -3.88
C THR A 20 -9.50 4.17 -3.43
N PRO A 21 -9.02 3.17 -2.69
CA PRO A 21 -9.87 2.06 -2.24
C PRO A 21 -10.87 2.54 -1.19
N ILE A 22 -12.11 2.12 -1.33
CA ILE A 22 -13.21 2.50 -0.43
C ILE A 22 -14.03 1.29 0.05
N SER A 23 -13.58 0.08 -0.22
CA SER A 23 -14.36 -1.14 0.02
C SER A 23 -13.44 -2.29 0.39
N LEU A 24 -13.96 -3.22 1.19
CA LEU A 24 -13.30 -4.48 1.46
C LEU A 24 -13.34 -5.44 0.27
N THR A 25 -14.20 -5.17 -0.71
CA THR A 25 -14.25 -5.97 -1.93
C THR A 25 -13.06 -5.62 -2.82
N ARG A 26 -12.27 -6.61 -3.12
CA ARG A 26 -11.11 -6.42 -3.99
C ARG A 26 -11.55 -6.07 -5.40
N THR A 27 -11.24 -4.86 -5.82
CA THR A 27 -11.49 -4.35 -7.15
C THR A 27 -10.23 -3.64 -7.61
N SER A 28 -9.77 -3.95 -8.81
CA SER A 28 -8.53 -3.34 -9.35
C SER A 28 -7.31 -3.57 -8.46
N GLY A 29 -7.29 -4.65 -7.71
CA GLY A 29 -6.16 -5.06 -6.88
C GLY A 29 -5.96 -4.31 -5.58
N SER A 30 -6.83 -3.34 -5.24
CA SER A 30 -6.72 -2.58 -4.00
C SER A 30 -7.90 -2.85 -3.07
N VAL A 31 -7.64 -2.87 -1.77
CA VAL A 31 -8.66 -3.15 -0.74
C VAL A 31 -8.47 -2.25 0.47
N VAL A 32 -9.52 -2.18 1.27
CA VAL A 32 -9.49 -1.65 2.64
C VAL A 32 -9.46 -2.84 3.59
N ILE A 33 -8.55 -2.83 4.55
CA ILE A 33 -8.43 -3.90 5.55
C ILE A 33 -9.17 -3.49 6.81
N ASP A 34 -10.05 -4.39 7.27
CA ASP A 34 -10.76 -4.23 8.55
C ASP A 34 -9.87 -4.78 9.68
N MET A 35 -9.34 -3.88 10.49
CA MET A 35 -8.42 -4.22 11.58
C MET A 35 -9.10 -4.88 12.78
N LEU A 36 -10.43 -4.86 12.87
CA LEU A 36 -11.13 -5.62 13.91
C LEU A 36 -10.85 -7.11 13.79
N ALA A 37 -10.75 -7.62 12.58
CA ALA A 37 -10.39 -9.02 12.33
C ALA A 37 -8.98 -9.36 12.82
N LEU A 38 -8.12 -8.34 13.01
CA LEU A 38 -6.73 -8.48 13.45
C LEU A 38 -6.55 -8.02 14.90
N SER A 39 -7.61 -7.69 15.60
CA SER A 39 -7.58 -7.21 16.99
C SER A 39 -6.70 -5.97 17.19
N SER A 40 -6.73 -5.04 16.22
CA SER A 40 -5.90 -3.83 16.15
C SER A 40 -4.40 -4.12 15.90
N THR A 41 -3.58 -3.07 15.85
CA THR A 41 -2.14 -3.27 15.67
C THR A 41 -1.47 -3.72 16.97
N PRO A 42 -0.43 -4.56 16.90
CA PRO A 42 0.37 -4.88 18.08
C PRO A 42 0.99 -3.63 18.71
N ALA A 43 1.37 -3.72 19.99
CA ALA A 43 1.98 -2.60 20.71
C ALA A 43 3.23 -2.05 20.03
N LYS A 44 3.96 -2.88 19.31
CA LYS A 44 5.14 -2.45 18.53
C LYS A 44 4.80 -1.95 17.13
N GLY A 45 3.52 -1.94 16.78
CA GLY A 45 3.03 -1.50 15.48
C GLY A 45 3.09 -2.56 14.40
N MET A 46 2.75 -2.15 13.19
CA MET A 46 2.84 -2.96 11.99
C MET A 46 3.79 -2.31 10.99
N GLY A 47 4.33 -3.11 10.09
CA GLY A 47 5.03 -2.64 8.92
C GLY A 47 4.13 -2.68 7.71
N ALA A 48 4.25 -1.68 6.84
CA ALA A 48 3.73 -1.74 5.49
C ALA A 48 4.90 -1.92 4.54
N VAL A 49 4.76 -2.85 3.60
CA VAL A 49 5.81 -3.20 2.65
C VAL A 49 5.33 -2.86 1.25
N LEU A 50 6.10 -2.05 0.55
CA LEU A 50 5.88 -1.74 -0.87
C LEU A 50 6.95 -2.46 -1.69
N ILE A 51 6.50 -3.35 -2.57
CA ILE A 51 7.38 -4.09 -3.47
C ILE A 51 7.09 -3.62 -4.89
N ILE A 52 8.11 -3.11 -5.58
CA ILE A 52 8.02 -2.74 -6.99
C ILE A 52 8.94 -3.67 -7.77
N GLY A 53 8.35 -4.61 -8.47
CA GLY A 53 9.09 -5.62 -9.24
C GLY A 53 9.52 -5.14 -10.63
N THR A 54 8.85 -4.13 -11.17
CA THR A 54 9.11 -3.59 -12.50
C THR A 54 9.07 -2.07 -12.46
N ASP A 55 10.08 -1.42 -13.04
CA ASP A 55 10.11 0.05 -13.15
C ASP A 55 8.90 0.59 -13.92
N LEU A 56 8.59 1.87 -13.72
CA LEU A 56 7.51 2.53 -14.46
C LEU A 56 7.84 2.60 -15.95
N ALA A 57 6.80 2.57 -16.78
CA ALA A 57 6.98 2.44 -18.22
C ALA A 57 7.49 3.73 -18.88
N THR A 58 7.08 4.90 -18.40
CA THR A 58 7.31 6.19 -19.08
C THR A 58 8.17 7.12 -18.23
N ALA A 59 9.16 7.74 -18.85
CA ALA A 59 10.03 8.71 -18.19
C ALA A 59 9.21 9.89 -17.61
N GLY A 60 9.59 10.34 -16.42
CA GLY A 60 8.89 11.41 -15.71
C GLY A 60 7.71 10.96 -14.87
N ASN A 61 7.25 9.73 -15.03
CA ASN A 61 6.16 9.20 -14.22
C ASN A 61 6.61 8.94 -12.78
N THR A 62 5.70 9.17 -11.84
CA THR A 62 5.95 8.96 -10.41
C THR A 62 4.85 8.12 -9.78
N ILE A 63 5.20 7.46 -8.69
CA ILE A 63 4.24 6.77 -7.83
C ILE A 63 4.49 7.20 -6.38
N ALA A 64 3.40 7.54 -5.69
CA ALA A 64 3.43 7.87 -4.27
C ALA A 64 2.40 7.00 -3.57
N VAL A 65 2.81 6.33 -2.50
CA VAL A 65 1.96 5.44 -1.73
C VAL A 65 1.91 5.93 -0.29
N THR A 66 0.71 6.11 0.24
CA THR A 66 0.48 6.44 1.65
C THR A 66 -0.35 5.35 2.31
N ILE A 67 -0.18 5.21 3.61
CA ILE A 67 -1.02 4.35 4.44
C ILE A 67 -1.92 5.26 5.25
N ASP A 68 -3.22 5.04 5.12
CA ASP A 68 -4.25 5.86 5.76
C ASP A 68 -5.12 4.98 6.65
N HIS A 69 -5.71 5.57 7.68
CA HIS A 69 -6.66 4.88 8.55
C HIS A 69 -7.95 5.68 8.75
N SER A 70 -9.03 4.99 9.13
CA SER A 70 -10.32 5.59 9.42
C SER A 70 -11.13 4.69 10.36
N ASP A 71 -12.08 5.29 11.07
CA ASP A 71 -13.10 4.55 11.82
C ASP A 71 -14.32 4.21 10.95
N THR A 72 -14.37 4.72 9.73
CA THR A 72 -15.45 4.50 8.76
C THR A 72 -14.88 3.96 7.46
N GLU A 73 -15.43 2.85 6.95
CA GLU A 73 -14.88 2.18 5.77
C GLU A 73 -14.78 3.07 4.54
N GLY A 74 -15.81 3.86 4.27
CA GLY A 74 -15.93 4.63 3.03
C GLY A 74 -15.45 6.07 3.08
N SER A 75 -14.99 6.58 4.22
CA SER A 75 -14.65 8.00 4.36
C SER A 75 -13.79 8.29 5.59
N GLY A 76 -13.36 9.56 5.71
CA GLY A 76 -12.66 10.02 6.90
C GLY A 76 -11.21 9.56 7.02
N TYR A 77 -10.59 9.13 5.95
CA TYR A 77 -9.22 8.62 5.99
C TYR A 77 -8.20 9.73 6.23
N VAL A 78 -7.26 9.45 7.12
CA VAL A 78 -6.15 10.32 7.47
C VAL A 78 -4.85 9.54 7.29
N GLN A 79 -3.85 10.18 6.70
CA GLN A 79 -2.55 9.56 6.49
C GLN A 79 -1.84 9.33 7.83
N ILE A 80 -1.30 8.11 8.02
CA ILE A 80 -0.52 7.75 9.19
C ILE A 80 0.91 7.33 8.85
N ALA A 81 1.17 6.96 7.60
CA ALA A 81 2.51 6.61 7.14
C ALA A 81 2.61 6.84 5.63
N ASN A 82 3.83 6.93 5.13
CA ASN A 82 4.07 7.09 3.71
C ASN A 82 5.36 6.40 3.28
N PHE A 83 5.40 6.06 2.00
CA PHE A 83 6.63 5.66 1.34
C PHE A 83 7.22 6.86 0.59
N PRO A 84 8.53 6.86 0.27
CA PRO A 84 9.08 7.93 -0.55
C PRO A 84 8.41 7.94 -1.93
N THR A 85 8.21 9.13 -2.50
CA THR A 85 7.74 9.25 -3.88
C THR A 85 8.84 8.75 -4.82
N LEU A 86 8.49 7.80 -5.68
CA LEU A 86 9.42 7.17 -6.59
C LEU A 86 9.19 7.66 -8.01
N THR A 87 10.28 7.95 -8.72
CA THR A 87 10.27 8.37 -10.13
C THR A 87 10.89 7.29 -10.98
N LYS A 88 10.37 7.09 -12.20
CA LYS A 88 10.96 6.14 -13.14
C LYS A 88 12.47 6.30 -13.22
N GLY A 89 13.16 5.17 -13.14
CA GLY A 89 14.61 5.11 -13.21
C GLY A 89 15.33 5.34 -11.90
N THR A 90 14.60 5.67 -10.82
CA THR A 90 15.19 5.94 -9.50
C THR A 90 14.51 5.08 -8.44
N GLY A 91 15.26 4.19 -7.80
CA GLY A 91 14.76 3.35 -6.72
C GLY A 91 13.86 2.20 -7.15
N MET A 92 13.76 1.90 -8.42
CA MET A 92 12.95 0.80 -8.95
C MET A 92 13.76 -0.09 -9.89
N PRO A 93 13.58 -1.42 -9.84
CA PRO A 93 12.77 -2.14 -8.85
C PRO A 93 13.34 -2.08 -7.43
N GLY A 94 12.49 -2.29 -6.44
CA GLY A 94 12.94 -2.22 -5.04
C GLY A 94 11.84 -2.58 -4.04
N THR A 95 12.25 -2.70 -2.77
CA THR A 95 11.36 -2.98 -1.66
C THR A 95 11.52 -1.90 -0.60
N TYR A 96 10.41 -1.35 -0.12
CA TYR A 96 10.37 -0.26 0.84
C TYR A 96 9.49 -0.66 2.02
N ILE A 97 9.87 -0.25 3.23
CA ILE A 97 9.17 -0.59 4.45
C ILE A 97 8.91 0.69 5.24
N THR A 98 7.69 0.85 5.73
CA THR A 98 7.35 1.90 6.69
C THR A 98 6.58 1.29 7.86
N ARG A 99 6.58 1.95 9.00
CA ARG A 99 5.88 1.47 10.20
C ARG A 99 4.74 2.38 10.55
N PHE A 100 3.71 1.81 11.16
CA PHE A 100 2.58 2.59 11.66
C PHE A 100 1.92 1.88 12.85
N ASN A 101 1.17 2.66 13.62
CA ASN A 101 0.26 2.18 14.65
C ASN A 101 -1.13 2.75 14.37
N THR A 102 -2.16 1.97 14.65
CA THR A 102 -3.52 2.46 14.58
C THR A 102 -4.40 1.77 15.61
N THR A 103 -5.37 2.50 16.14
CA THR A 103 -6.49 1.97 16.93
C THR A 103 -7.80 2.08 16.15
N LEU A 104 -7.77 2.59 14.94
CA LEU A 104 -8.94 2.72 14.09
C LEU A 104 -9.19 1.44 13.31
N GLN A 105 -10.44 1.23 12.90
CA GLN A 105 -10.89 -0.04 12.35
C GLN A 105 -10.34 -0.33 10.96
N TYR A 106 -10.22 0.69 10.11
CA TYR A 106 -9.92 0.50 8.69
C TYR A 106 -8.58 1.08 8.30
N VAL A 107 -7.83 0.34 7.50
CA VAL A 107 -6.53 0.76 6.93
C VAL A 107 -6.56 0.53 5.42
N ARG A 108 -6.05 1.50 4.69
CA ARG A 108 -5.91 1.40 3.24
C ARG A 108 -4.57 1.94 2.78
N ALA A 109 -4.20 1.60 1.54
CA ALA A 109 -3.13 2.29 0.82
C ALA A 109 -3.76 3.22 -0.21
N LEU A 110 -3.36 4.49 -0.21
CA LEU A 110 -3.70 5.41 -1.30
C LEU A 110 -2.51 5.46 -2.26
N ILE A 111 -2.76 5.09 -3.51
CA ILE A 111 -1.75 5.07 -4.56
C ILE A 111 -2.01 6.25 -5.48
N THR A 112 -1.13 7.25 -5.44
CA THR A 112 -1.23 8.44 -6.28
C THR A 112 -0.18 8.36 -7.38
N VAL A 113 -0.62 8.49 -8.63
CA VAL A 113 0.27 8.43 -9.78
C VAL A 113 0.23 9.76 -10.53
N THR A 114 1.40 10.14 -11.05
CA THR A 114 1.56 11.38 -11.82
C THR A 114 2.34 11.05 -13.08
N GLY A 115 1.89 11.59 -14.20
CA GLY A 115 2.55 11.41 -15.49
C GLY A 115 1.58 11.05 -16.59
N THR A 116 2.13 10.73 -17.76
CA THR A 116 1.36 10.43 -18.98
C THR A 116 1.56 8.96 -19.36
N SER A 117 0.56 8.40 -20.06
CA SER A 117 0.58 7.00 -20.51
C SER A 117 1.00 6.05 -19.38
N TYR A 118 0.37 6.20 -18.21
CA TYR A 118 0.81 5.56 -16.98
C TYR A 118 0.50 4.06 -17.02
N SER A 119 1.50 3.26 -16.70
CA SER A 119 1.35 1.84 -16.48
C SER A 119 2.39 1.38 -15.47
N ALA A 120 1.95 0.82 -14.36
CA ALA A 120 2.81 0.22 -13.36
C ALA A 120 2.37 -1.22 -13.12
N THR A 121 3.29 -2.15 -13.29
CA THR A 121 3.06 -3.57 -13.11
C THR A 121 3.92 -4.13 -11.98
N ASN A 122 3.49 -5.26 -11.40
CA ASN A 122 4.23 -5.94 -10.34
C ASN A 122 4.47 -5.03 -9.12
N VAL A 123 3.45 -4.24 -8.76
CA VAL A 123 3.46 -3.43 -7.55
C VAL A 123 2.62 -4.13 -6.50
N TYR A 124 3.20 -4.42 -5.34
CA TYR A 124 2.52 -5.09 -4.23
C TYR A 124 2.63 -4.24 -2.99
N ILE A 125 1.54 -4.12 -2.24
CA ILE A 125 1.51 -3.41 -0.96
C ILE A 125 0.91 -4.36 0.07
N LEU A 126 1.66 -4.63 1.12
CA LEU A 126 1.34 -5.66 2.10
C LEU A 126 1.51 -5.10 3.51
N LEU A 127 0.73 -5.60 4.45
CA LEU A 127 0.93 -5.34 5.86
C LEU A 127 1.64 -6.54 6.50
N ALA A 128 2.51 -6.26 7.45
CA ALA A 128 3.22 -7.28 8.21
C ALA A 128 3.30 -6.90 9.68
N TYR A 129 3.23 -7.89 10.57
CA TYR A 129 3.39 -7.66 12.00
C TYR A 129 4.84 -7.31 12.33
N HIS A 130 5.02 -6.46 13.32
CA HIS A 130 6.34 -6.11 13.84
C HIS A 130 6.64 -6.89 15.13
N PRO A 131 7.88 -7.36 15.36
CA PRO A 131 9.00 -7.33 14.44
C PRO A 131 8.81 -8.31 13.29
N PHE A 132 9.12 -7.89 12.07
CA PHE A 132 9.15 -8.81 10.94
C PHE A 132 10.58 -8.94 10.42
N HIS A 133 10.89 -10.14 9.96
CA HIS A 133 12.21 -10.41 9.40
C HIS A 133 12.13 -10.40 7.89
N VAL A 134 12.96 -9.57 7.29
CA VAL A 134 13.18 -9.59 5.85
C VAL A 134 14.41 -10.44 5.61
N LEU A 135 14.15 -11.62 5.13
CA LEU A 135 15.22 -12.59 4.86
C LEU A 135 15.64 -12.52 3.40
#